data_1a7d9346cd82316d2c815c4f8d964c66
#
_entry.id   1a7d9346cd82316d2c815c4f8d964c66
#
_cell.length_a   1.000
_cell.length_b   1.000
_cell.length_c   1.000
_cell.angle_alpha   90.00
_cell.angle_beta   90.00
_cell.angle_gamma   90.00
#
_symmetry.space_group_name_H-M   'P 1'
#
loop_
_entity.id
_entity.type
_entity.pdbx_description
1 polymer ?
#
loop_
_entity_poly.entity_id
_entity_poly.type
_entity_poly.pdbx_seq_one_letter_code
_entity_poly.pdbx_strand_id
1 'polypeptide(L)'
;MTHQYELMVILDPEIDERTVAPSLDKFLNVIRNDGGTIDNVDIWGRRRLAYEINKKTEGIYAVVQLTANASATVELDRQLKLSEAVIDRKSVV
;
A
#
# COMPACT_ATOMS: atom_id res chain seq x y z
N MET A 1 19.10 3.13 -10.66
CA MET A 1 19.57 2.62 -9.36
C MET A 1 18.36 2.23 -8.51
N THR A 2 18.37 1.03 -7.93
CA THR A 2 17.25 0.54 -7.11
C THR A 2 17.51 0.81 -5.63
N HIS A 3 16.41 1.00 -4.92
CA HIS A 3 16.43 1.21 -3.47
C HIS A 3 15.41 0.32 -2.80
N GLN A 4 15.65 0.02 -1.53
CA GLN A 4 14.67 -0.69 -0.71
C GLN A 4 13.73 0.32 -0.08
N TYR A 5 12.43 0.03 -0.14
CA TYR A 5 11.39 0.88 0.42
C TYR A 5 10.48 0.05 1.31
N GLU A 6 9.94 0.72 2.30
CA GLU A 6 8.86 0.17 3.12
C GLU A 6 7.64 1.06 2.93
N LEU A 7 6.54 0.46 2.51
CA LEU A 7 5.30 1.16 2.24
C LEU A 7 4.23 0.69 3.22
N MET A 8 3.66 1.62 3.97
CA MET A 8 2.50 1.34 4.81
C MET A 8 1.26 1.87 4.12
N VAL A 9 0.28 1.01 3.93
CA VAL A 9 -0.98 1.36 3.28
C VAL A 9 -2.11 1.11 4.26
N ILE A 10 -3.01 2.07 4.37
CA ILE A 10 -4.22 1.93 5.18
C ILE A 10 -5.40 1.90 4.22
N LEU A 11 -6.09 0.77 4.22
CA LEU A 11 -7.23 0.52 3.33
C LEU A 11 -8.54 0.76 4.06
N ASP A 12 -9.59 1.01 3.30
CA ASP A 12 -10.93 1.22 3.83
C ASP A 12 -11.36 -0.01 4.63
N PRO A 13 -11.80 0.16 5.90
CA PRO A 13 -12.20 -0.97 6.74
C PRO A 13 -13.44 -1.71 6.26
N GLU A 14 -14.21 -1.10 5.37
CA GLU A 14 -15.40 -1.72 4.78
C GLU A 14 -15.06 -2.73 3.68
N ILE A 15 -13.81 -2.76 3.23
CA ILE A 15 -13.36 -3.72 2.23
C ILE A 15 -13.34 -5.11 2.86
N ASP A 16 -13.85 -6.09 2.12
CA ASP A 16 -13.77 -7.50 2.52
C ASP A 16 -12.29 -7.91 2.60
N GLU A 17 -11.92 -8.56 3.69
CA GLU A 17 -10.53 -9.03 3.88
C GLU A 17 -10.06 -9.92 2.72
N ARG A 18 -10.98 -10.62 2.07
CA ARG A 18 -10.67 -11.47 0.92
C ARG A 18 -10.19 -10.66 -0.30
N THR A 19 -10.55 -9.39 -0.36
CA THR A 19 -10.18 -8.52 -1.49
C THR A 19 -8.96 -7.66 -1.20
N VAL A 20 -8.47 -7.67 0.04
CA VAL A 20 -7.31 -6.86 0.43
C VAL A 20 -6.06 -7.30 -0.34
N ALA A 21 -5.73 -8.58 -0.31
CA ALA A 21 -4.54 -9.08 -0.98
C ALA A 21 -4.59 -8.87 -2.50
N PRO A 22 -5.70 -9.18 -3.21
CA PRO A 22 -5.81 -8.89 -4.64
C PRO A 22 -5.70 -7.40 -4.95
N SER A 23 -6.28 -6.53 -4.12
CA SER A 23 -6.20 -5.09 -4.32
C SER A 23 -4.77 -4.58 -4.21
N LEU A 24 -4.05 -5.05 -3.19
CA LEU A 24 -2.64 -4.71 -3.03
C LEU A 24 -1.80 -5.24 -4.19
N ASP A 25 -2.05 -6.46 -4.61
CA ASP A 25 -1.30 -7.08 -5.71
C ASP A 25 -1.43 -6.27 -7.00
N LYS A 26 -2.61 -5.73 -7.25
CA LYS A 26 -2.85 -4.86 -8.39
C LYS A 26 -1.92 -3.64 -8.39
N PHE A 27 -1.74 -3.01 -7.24
CA PHE A 27 -0.83 -1.88 -7.10
C PHE A 27 0.63 -2.34 -7.20
N LEU A 28 0.96 -3.46 -6.60
CA LEU A 28 2.32 -3.97 -6.59
C LEU A 28 2.79 -4.42 -7.97
N ASN A 29 1.88 -4.71 -8.88
CA ASN A 29 2.23 -5.01 -10.27
C ASN A 29 2.95 -3.84 -10.95
N VAL A 30 2.71 -2.61 -10.52
CA VAL A 30 3.43 -1.44 -11.03
C VAL A 30 4.93 -1.62 -10.79
N ILE A 31 5.30 -2.11 -9.62
CA ILE A 31 6.69 -2.36 -9.24
C ILE A 31 7.26 -3.52 -10.06
N ARG A 32 6.52 -4.60 -10.17
CA ARG A 32 6.97 -5.79 -10.93
C ARG A 32 7.17 -5.47 -12.40
N ASN A 33 6.28 -4.69 -12.98
CA ASN A 33 6.35 -4.31 -14.39
C ASN A 33 7.56 -3.43 -14.69
N ASP A 34 8.05 -2.69 -13.71
CA ASP A 34 9.22 -1.84 -13.85
C ASP A 34 10.53 -2.58 -13.51
N GLY A 35 10.45 -3.89 -13.28
CA GLY A 35 11.63 -4.69 -12.97
C GLY A 35 12.00 -4.73 -11.49
N GLY A 36 11.18 -4.13 -10.63
CA GLY A 36 11.38 -4.21 -9.19
C GLY A 36 10.91 -5.52 -8.60
N THR A 37 11.17 -5.71 -7.32
CA THR A 37 10.77 -6.92 -6.59
C THR A 37 9.98 -6.56 -5.34
N ILE A 38 9.05 -7.44 -5.00
CA ILE A 38 8.32 -7.33 -3.75
C ILE A 38 8.97 -8.30 -2.77
N ASP A 39 9.60 -7.75 -1.75
CA ASP A 39 10.39 -8.54 -0.81
C ASP A 39 9.53 -9.17 0.29
N ASN A 40 8.53 -8.43 0.77
CA ASN A 40 7.61 -8.93 1.80
C ASN A 40 6.30 -8.16 1.77
N VAL A 41 5.21 -8.85 2.07
CA VAL A 41 3.89 -8.23 2.24
C VAL A 41 3.34 -8.74 3.57
N ASP A 42 3.04 -7.81 4.47
CA ASP A 42 2.49 -8.14 5.78
C ASP A 42 1.16 -7.40 5.96
N ILE A 43 0.08 -8.15 6.07
CA ILE A 43 -1.26 -7.59 6.27
C ILE A 43 -1.57 -7.69 7.75
N TRP A 44 -1.61 -6.54 8.42
CA TRP A 44 -1.85 -6.49 9.86
C TRP A 44 -3.32 -6.64 10.23
N GLY A 45 -4.22 -6.39 9.27
CA GLY A 45 -5.64 -6.45 9.50
C GLY A 45 -6.22 -5.12 9.99
N ARG A 46 -7.45 -5.19 10.49
CA ARG A 46 -8.17 -4.00 10.92
C ARG A 46 -7.60 -3.47 12.23
N ARG A 47 -7.31 -2.17 12.26
CA ARG A 47 -6.80 -1.49 13.44
C ARG A 47 -7.45 -0.12 13.59
N ARG A 48 -7.51 0.37 14.83
CA ARG A 48 -8.01 1.70 15.10
C ARG A 48 -6.97 2.73 14.68
N LEU A 49 -7.41 3.78 13.99
CA LEU A 49 -6.55 4.88 13.60
C LEU A 49 -6.26 5.79 14.80
N ALA A 50 -5.08 6.41 14.82
CA ALA A 50 -4.72 7.36 15.87
C ALA A 50 -5.59 8.62 15.80
N TYR A 51 -6.08 8.95 14.60
CA TYR A 51 -6.99 10.06 14.35
C TYR A 51 -7.88 9.70 13.18
N GLU A 52 -9.00 10.37 13.07
CA GLU A 52 -9.96 10.11 12.01
C GLU A 52 -9.40 10.54 10.64
N ILE A 53 -9.49 9.65 9.66
CA ILE A 53 -9.10 9.93 8.27
C ILE A 53 -10.32 9.68 7.39
N ASN A 54 -10.73 10.68 6.63
CA ASN A 54 -11.91 10.60 5.74
C ASN A 54 -13.15 10.07 6.45
N LYS A 55 -13.37 10.52 7.69
CA LYS A 55 -14.48 10.10 8.54
C LYS A 55 -14.43 8.62 8.94
N LYS A 56 -13.26 7.99 8.81
CA LYS A 56 -13.02 6.61 9.24
C LYS A 56 -12.18 6.62 10.50
N THR A 57 -12.58 5.83 11.48
CA THR A 57 -11.86 5.68 12.74
C THR A 57 -11.02 4.41 12.79
N GLU A 58 -11.20 3.53 11.81
CA GLU A 58 -10.45 2.29 11.66
C GLU A 58 -9.97 2.15 10.24
N GLY A 59 -9.00 1.27 10.02
CA GLY A 59 -8.49 0.95 8.71
C GLY A 59 -7.82 -0.41 8.70
N ILE A 60 -7.63 -0.95 7.51
CA ILE A 60 -6.88 -2.20 7.32
C ILE A 60 -5.45 -1.83 6.99
N TYR A 61 -4.52 -2.20 7.86
CA TYR A 61 -3.11 -1.88 7.72
C TYR A 61 -2.39 -2.97 6.95
N ALA A 62 -1.58 -2.57 6.00
CA ALA A 62 -0.70 -3.46 5.27
C ALA A 62 0.66 -2.81 5.12
N VAL A 63 1.72 -3.58 5.32
CA VAL A 63 3.09 -3.12 5.18
C VAL A 63 3.75 -3.94 4.08
N VAL A 64 4.34 -3.26 3.11
CA VAL A 64 5.00 -3.88 1.97
C VAL A 64 6.45 -3.44 1.95
N GLN A 65 7.35 -4.41 1.87
CA GLN A 65 8.77 -4.14 1.65
C GLN A 65 9.08 -4.48 0.19
N LEU A 66 9.71 -3.55 -0.48
CA LEU A 66 9.98 -3.70 -1.91
C LEU A 66 11.32 -3.08 -2.29
N THR A 67 11.84 -3.53 -3.42
CA THR A 67 13.04 -2.98 -4.03
C THR A 67 12.69 -2.50 -5.43
N ALA A 68 12.91 -1.23 -5.70
CA ALA A 68 12.50 -0.64 -6.97
C ALA A 68 13.26 0.64 -7.27
N ASN A 69 13.12 1.11 -8.51
CA ASN A 69 13.57 2.43 -8.91
C ASN A 69 12.66 3.51 -8.35
N ALA A 70 13.19 4.70 -8.16
CA ALA A 70 12.40 5.82 -7.66
C ALA A 70 11.21 6.15 -8.57
N SER A 71 11.38 6.02 -9.87
CA SER A 71 10.29 6.26 -10.84
C SER A 71 9.12 5.31 -10.64
N ALA A 72 9.40 4.04 -10.32
CA ALA A 72 8.35 3.06 -10.05
C ALA A 72 7.59 3.38 -8.76
N THR A 73 8.29 3.85 -7.72
CA THR A 73 7.64 4.22 -6.47
C THR A 73 6.76 5.46 -6.62
N VAL A 74 7.15 6.41 -7.47
CA VAL A 74 6.33 7.58 -7.77
C VAL A 74 5.03 7.15 -8.46
N GLU A 75 5.12 6.24 -9.42
CA GLU A 75 3.93 5.73 -10.11
C GLU A 75 3.03 4.94 -9.16
N LEU A 76 3.62 4.12 -8.30
CA LEU A 76 2.87 3.38 -7.28
C LEU A 76 2.13 4.34 -6.35
N ASP A 77 2.80 5.38 -5.89
CA ASP A 77 2.19 6.38 -5.01
C ASP A 77 1.01 7.05 -5.70
N ARG A 78 1.17 7.38 -6.99
CA ARG A 78 0.10 7.99 -7.77
C ARG A 78 -1.12 7.05 -7.87
N GLN A 79 -0.90 5.77 -8.13
CA GLN A 79 -1.97 4.78 -8.21
C GLN A 79 -2.70 4.64 -6.88
N LEU A 80 -1.96 4.58 -5.80
CA LEU A 80 -2.55 4.50 -4.45
C LEU A 80 -3.37 5.74 -4.13
N LYS A 81 -2.87 6.91 -4.51
CA LYS A 81 -3.55 8.18 -4.27
C LYS A 81 -4.88 8.27 -5.02
N LEU A 82 -4.95 7.66 -6.20
CA LEU A 82 -6.16 7.66 -7.02
C LEU A 82 -7.18 6.60 -6.62
N SER A 83 -6.80 5.67 -5.76
CA SER A 83 -7.68 4.58 -5.35
C SER A 83 -8.61 5.00 -4.23
N GLU A 84 -9.90 4.72 -4.38
CA GLU A 84 -10.88 4.96 -3.34
C GLU A 84 -10.76 3.97 -2.19
N ALA A 85 -10.14 2.82 -2.43
CA ALA A 85 -9.93 1.79 -1.41
C ALA A 85 -8.82 2.16 -0.43
N VAL A 86 -7.92 3.06 -0.82
CA VAL A 86 -6.79 3.48 0.02
C VAL A 86 -7.15 4.79 0.72
N ILE A 87 -7.21 4.77 2.04
CA ILE A 87 -7.53 5.97 2.81
C ILE A 87 -6.29 6.73 3.24
N ASP A 88 -5.16 6.06 3.34
CA ASP A 88 -3.88 6.70 3.62
C ASP A 88 -2.73 5.79 3.22
N ARG A 89 -1.58 6.39 3.04
CA ARG A 89 -0.36 5.67 2.71
C ARG A 89 0.86 6.43 3.23
N LYS A 90 1.90 5.68 3.56
CA LYS A 90 3.15 6.28 4.02
C LYS A 90 4.31 5.45 3.48
N SER A 91 5.26 6.12 2.86
CA SER A 91 6.44 5.47 2.31
C SER A 91 7.67 5.86 3.12
N VAL A 92 8.48 4.88 3.47
CA VAL A 92 9.73 5.07 4.21
C VAL A 92 10.85 4.41 3.43
N VAL A 93 11.95 5.11 3.27
CA VAL A 93 13.12 4.63 2.57
C VAL A 93 14.11 4.02 3.56
#